data_07c215d15cc017f2562135dcc899c57a
#
_entry.id   07c215d15cc017f2562135dcc899c57a
#
_cell.length_a   1.000
_cell.length_b   1.000
_cell.length_c   1.000
_cell.angle_alpha   90.00
_cell.angle_beta   90.00
_cell.angle_gamma   90.00
#
_symmetry.space_group_name_H-M   'P 1'
#
loop_
_entity.id
_entity.type
_entity.pdbx_description
1 polymer ?
#
loop_
_entity_poly.entity_id
_entity_poly.type
_entity_poly.pdbx_seq_one_letter_code
_entity_poly.pdbx_strand_id
1 'polypeptide(L)'
;MLKLLVLLALLLLTACRPSEEAPAPASAEPHTTRLARVLAAQSPEMRARYDARNPQQTLEFFGITPGMTVVEALPSGGWYSRILMAYLGADGALIGGNYPAELFRQFDFATEEFMASVAGWLETFPQQAADWCSEDCASVSGFFFGDLPAELHGTADAVLFIRALHNMARFQTQGVDDFLDQAFADSYTVLKPGGVLGIVQHEAPADAVDAWAAGDAGYLKRDFVIAQAEAAGFEFEASSEINANPADQPTSADIVWRLAPSLATTEEGTPEREAMAAIGESNRMTLKFRKPAFAADE
;
A
#
# COMPACT_ATOMS: atom_id res chain seq x y z
N MET A 1 15.29 93.95 -33.34
CA MET A 1 14.20 93.01 -33.21
C MET A 1 14.82 91.71 -32.70
N LEU A 2 14.81 91.53 -31.40
CA LEU A 2 15.44 90.40 -30.66
C LEU A 2 14.40 89.38 -30.33
N LYS A 3 14.51 88.14 -30.88
CA LYS A 3 13.56 87.03 -30.53
C LYS A 3 14.17 86.24 -29.37
N LEU A 4 13.42 86.25 -28.25
CA LEU A 4 13.70 85.51 -27.05
C LEU A 4 13.20 84.08 -27.21
N LEU A 5 14.06 83.07 -27.17
CA LEU A 5 13.71 81.66 -27.10
C LEU A 5 13.67 81.23 -25.66
N VAL A 6 12.49 80.84 -25.22
CA VAL A 6 12.26 80.19 -23.89
C VAL A 6 12.41 78.71 -24.06
N LEU A 7 13.44 78.12 -23.42
CA LEU A 7 13.63 76.69 -23.32
C LEU A 7 12.83 76.13 -22.09
N LEU A 8 11.83 75.29 -22.36
CA LEU A 8 11.03 74.61 -21.30
C LEU A 8 11.74 73.28 -21.03
N ALA A 9 12.39 73.17 -19.87
CA ALA A 9 12.98 71.90 -19.39
C ALA A 9 11.88 71.07 -18.69
N LEU A 10 11.52 69.94 -19.31
CA LEU A 10 10.62 68.96 -18.74
C LEU A 10 11.42 68.03 -17.78
N LEU A 11 11.24 68.17 -16.49
CA LEU A 11 11.75 67.21 -15.49
C LEU A 11 10.84 65.95 -15.47
N LEU A 12 11.38 64.84 -15.98
CA LEU A 12 10.80 63.51 -15.83
C LEU A 12 11.13 62.98 -14.42
N LEU A 13 10.16 63.03 -13.52
CA LEU A 13 10.19 62.31 -12.23
C LEU A 13 9.91 60.84 -12.48
N THR A 14 10.97 60.01 -12.55
CA THR A 14 10.83 58.56 -12.46
C THR A 14 10.46 58.15 -11.02
N ALA A 15 9.19 57.87 -10.79
CA ALA A 15 8.74 57.27 -9.56
C ALA A 15 9.19 55.80 -9.53
N CYS A 16 10.17 55.48 -8.66
CA CYS A 16 10.44 54.10 -8.30
C CYS A 16 9.22 53.49 -7.60
N ARG A 17 8.51 52.59 -8.28
CA ARG A 17 7.54 51.72 -7.60
C ARG A 17 8.33 50.70 -6.76
N PRO A 18 8.02 50.50 -5.48
CA PRO A 18 8.57 49.40 -4.73
C PRO A 18 8.13 48.11 -5.40
N SER A 19 9.08 47.21 -5.70
CA SER A 19 8.79 45.85 -6.14
C SER A 19 7.96 45.17 -5.02
N GLU A 20 6.76 44.79 -5.35
CA GLU A 20 5.93 43.92 -4.50
C GLU A 20 6.64 42.56 -4.43
N GLU A 21 7.27 42.30 -3.30
CA GLU A 21 7.96 41.04 -3.02
C GLU A 21 6.91 39.94 -3.10
N ALA A 22 7.09 38.98 -4.03
CA ALA A 22 6.21 37.84 -4.18
C ALA A 22 6.14 37.11 -2.82
N PRO A 23 4.95 36.69 -2.34
CA PRO A 23 4.83 35.97 -1.09
C PRO A 23 5.74 34.75 -1.12
N ALA A 24 6.54 34.58 -0.07
CA ALA A 24 7.39 33.40 0.09
C ALA A 24 6.54 32.13 -0.07
N PRO A 25 7.01 31.07 -0.76
CA PRO A 25 6.25 29.85 -0.88
C PRO A 25 5.90 29.33 0.52
N ALA A 26 4.62 29.02 0.73
CA ALA A 26 4.15 28.46 1.99
C ALA A 26 5.02 27.24 2.31
N SER A 27 5.59 27.17 3.51
CA SER A 27 6.38 26.01 3.94
C SER A 27 5.52 24.76 3.82
N ALA A 28 6.03 23.73 3.14
CA ALA A 28 5.31 22.46 3.00
C ALA A 28 4.95 21.89 4.37
N GLU A 29 3.71 21.39 4.50
CA GLU A 29 3.22 20.75 5.73
C GLU A 29 4.14 19.56 6.07
N PRO A 30 4.57 19.38 7.34
CA PRO A 30 5.33 18.20 7.74
C PRO A 30 4.57 16.90 7.39
N HIS A 31 5.27 15.89 6.90
CA HIS A 31 4.67 14.62 6.46
C HIS A 31 3.82 13.96 7.55
N THR A 32 4.31 13.94 8.79
CA THR A 32 3.59 13.38 9.94
C THR A 32 2.28 14.13 10.24
N THR A 33 2.28 15.46 10.08
CA THR A 33 1.06 16.28 10.23
C THR A 33 0.05 15.98 9.14
N ARG A 34 0.50 15.85 7.87
CA ARG A 34 -0.38 15.47 6.77
C ARG A 34 -0.99 14.09 6.99
N LEU A 35 -0.19 13.07 7.35
CA LEU A 35 -0.69 11.72 7.61
C LEU A 35 -1.71 11.72 8.74
N ALA A 36 -1.43 12.37 9.86
CA ALA A 36 -2.37 12.47 10.99
C ALA A 36 -3.70 13.12 10.58
N ARG A 37 -3.67 14.18 9.77
CA ARG A 37 -4.86 14.84 9.23
C ARG A 37 -5.66 13.92 8.31
N VAL A 38 -4.99 13.21 7.40
CA VAL A 38 -5.62 12.25 6.50
C VAL A 38 -6.31 11.13 7.28
N LEU A 39 -5.65 10.58 8.31
CA LEU A 39 -6.21 9.55 9.16
C LEU A 39 -7.42 10.04 9.97
N ALA A 40 -7.36 11.26 10.51
CA ALA A 40 -8.47 11.84 11.25
C ALA A 40 -9.71 12.11 10.37
N ALA A 41 -9.51 12.37 9.07
CA ALA A 41 -10.57 12.62 8.10
C ALA A 41 -11.27 11.35 7.59
N GLN A 42 -10.74 10.15 7.86
CA GLN A 42 -11.36 8.90 7.44
C GLN A 42 -12.69 8.64 8.18
N SER A 43 -13.54 7.80 7.56
CA SER A 43 -14.84 7.45 8.15
C SER A 43 -14.69 6.77 9.53
N PRO A 44 -15.74 6.82 10.39
CA PRO A 44 -15.71 6.13 11.68
C PRO A 44 -15.42 4.62 11.54
N GLU A 45 -15.96 3.96 10.51
CA GLU A 45 -15.78 2.52 10.24
C GLU A 45 -14.31 2.20 9.90
N MET A 46 -13.64 3.07 9.14
CA MET A 46 -12.21 2.93 8.88
C MET A 46 -11.38 3.14 10.14
N ARG A 47 -11.70 4.19 10.91
CA ARG A 47 -10.98 4.53 12.14
C ARG A 47 -11.16 3.50 13.26
N ALA A 48 -12.31 2.81 13.32
CA ALA A 48 -12.55 1.73 14.26
C ALA A 48 -11.54 0.57 14.16
N ARG A 49 -10.74 0.52 13.09
CA ARG A 49 -9.73 -0.52 12.86
C ARG A 49 -8.30 -0.03 13.08
N TYR A 50 -8.09 1.21 13.49
CA TYR A 50 -6.75 1.77 13.63
C TYR A 50 -5.94 1.10 14.72
N ASP A 51 -6.56 0.79 15.87
CA ASP A 51 -5.90 0.11 16.98
C ASP A 51 -5.38 -1.28 16.59
N ALA A 52 -6.06 -1.96 15.65
CA ALA A 52 -5.63 -3.26 15.16
C ALA A 52 -4.68 -3.18 13.95
N ARG A 53 -4.65 -2.06 13.20
CA ARG A 53 -3.92 -1.96 11.92
C ARG A 53 -2.80 -0.95 11.92
N ASN A 54 -2.73 -0.11 12.95
CA ASN A 54 -1.67 0.87 13.18
C ASN A 54 -1.23 1.61 11.90
N PRO A 55 -2.14 2.21 11.09
CA PRO A 55 -1.82 2.70 9.75
C PRO A 55 -0.74 3.77 9.76
N GLN A 56 -0.75 4.66 10.77
CA GLN A 56 0.26 5.71 10.87
C GLN A 56 1.66 5.10 11.05
N GLN A 57 1.84 4.30 12.09
CA GLN A 57 3.13 3.68 12.42
C GLN A 57 3.60 2.75 11.30
N THR A 58 2.67 2.04 10.63
CA THR A 58 2.97 1.15 9.52
C THR A 58 3.52 1.91 8.32
N LEU A 59 2.86 3.00 7.90
CA LEU A 59 3.31 3.83 6.78
C LEU A 59 4.60 4.59 7.09
N GLU A 60 4.76 5.08 8.33
CA GLU A 60 6.01 5.70 8.81
C GLU A 60 7.17 4.70 8.82
N PHE A 61 6.94 3.46 9.29
CA PHE A 61 7.96 2.40 9.28
C PHE A 61 8.43 2.04 7.87
N PHE A 62 7.52 1.98 6.90
CA PHE A 62 7.87 1.77 5.49
C PHE A 62 8.50 3.01 4.84
N GLY A 63 8.42 4.17 5.48
CA GLY A 63 8.98 5.42 4.97
C GLY A 63 8.15 6.03 3.83
N ILE A 64 6.84 5.78 3.81
CA ILE A 64 5.95 6.37 2.82
C ILE A 64 5.80 7.88 3.08
N THR A 65 5.92 8.67 2.02
CA THR A 65 5.81 10.14 2.09
C THR A 65 4.97 10.69 0.92
N PRO A 66 4.42 11.90 1.05
CA PRO A 66 3.73 12.58 -0.05
C PRO A 66 4.60 12.65 -1.32
N GLY A 67 3.97 12.59 -2.48
CA GLY A 67 4.61 12.63 -3.79
C GLY A 67 5.20 11.31 -4.28
N MET A 68 5.23 10.25 -3.45
CA MET A 68 5.69 8.92 -3.86
C MET A 68 4.72 8.25 -4.83
N THR A 69 5.27 7.37 -5.67
CA THR A 69 4.52 6.35 -6.41
C THR A 69 4.52 5.07 -5.57
N VAL A 70 3.35 4.61 -5.13
CA VAL A 70 3.18 3.43 -4.28
C VAL A 70 2.33 2.39 -4.99
N VAL A 71 2.81 1.14 -5.04
CA VAL A 71 2.01 -0.02 -5.44
C VAL A 71 1.37 -0.62 -4.20
N GLU A 72 0.04 -0.78 -4.20
CA GLU A 72 -0.70 -1.54 -3.19
C GLU A 72 -1.13 -2.88 -3.78
N ALA A 73 -0.62 -3.97 -3.23
CA ALA A 73 -1.02 -5.31 -3.64
C ALA A 73 -2.40 -5.66 -3.09
N LEU A 74 -3.29 -6.13 -3.97
CA LEU A 74 -4.67 -6.50 -3.67
C LEU A 74 -5.44 -5.38 -2.94
N PRO A 75 -5.70 -4.22 -3.56
CA PRO A 75 -6.41 -3.09 -2.93
C PRO A 75 -7.78 -3.47 -2.35
N SER A 76 -8.46 -4.47 -2.95
CA SER A 76 -9.76 -4.99 -2.51
C SER A 76 -10.80 -3.86 -2.31
N GLY A 77 -11.38 -3.74 -1.12
CA GLY A 77 -12.32 -2.67 -0.76
C GLY A 77 -11.68 -1.30 -0.48
N GLY A 78 -10.38 -1.11 -0.76
CA GLY A 78 -9.69 0.18 -0.74
C GLY A 78 -9.41 0.74 0.66
N TRP A 79 -9.22 -0.10 1.68
CA TRP A 79 -8.99 0.41 3.03
C TRP A 79 -7.68 1.21 3.14
N TYR A 80 -6.56 0.67 2.66
CA TYR A 80 -5.31 1.42 2.58
C TYR A 80 -5.28 2.39 1.41
N SER A 81 -5.90 2.04 0.27
CA SER A 81 -5.98 2.92 -0.91
C SER A 81 -6.53 4.31 -0.57
N ARG A 82 -7.61 4.39 0.22
CA ARG A 82 -8.22 5.67 0.67
C ARG A 82 -7.25 6.53 1.48
N ILE A 83 -6.44 5.91 2.32
CA ILE A 83 -5.42 6.59 3.12
C ILE A 83 -4.28 7.03 2.20
N LEU A 84 -3.77 6.12 1.36
CA LEU A 84 -2.65 6.38 0.47
C LEU A 84 -2.95 7.48 -0.53
N MET A 85 -4.12 7.46 -1.21
CA MET A 85 -4.48 8.49 -2.18
C MET A 85 -4.43 9.90 -1.60
N ALA A 86 -5.04 10.10 -0.43
CA ALA A 86 -5.06 11.40 0.23
C ALA A 86 -3.68 11.79 0.82
N TYR A 87 -2.90 10.80 1.27
CA TYR A 87 -1.60 11.04 1.86
C TYR A 87 -0.52 11.34 0.81
N LEU A 88 -0.50 10.59 -0.29
CA LEU A 88 0.45 10.80 -1.39
C LEU A 88 0.21 12.14 -2.09
N GLY A 89 -1.04 12.58 -2.22
CA GLY A 89 -1.41 13.87 -2.80
C GLY A 89 -1.28 13.93 -4.31
N ALA A 90 -1.61 15.08 -4.89
CA ALA A 90 -1.68 15.26 -6.35
C ALA A 90 -0.34 15.02 -7.09
N ASP A 91 0.78 15.15 -6.41
CA ASP A 91 2.12 14.88 -6.97
C ASP A 91 2.50 13.39 -6.88
N GLY A 92 1.70 12.57 -6.17
CA GLY A 92 1.92 11.14 -6.00
C GLY A 92 1.07 10.27 -6.92
N ALA A 93 1.35 8.95 -6.89
CA ALA A 93 0.59 7.95 -7.61
C ALA A 93 0.32 6.71 -6.75
N LEU A 94 -0.88 6.16 -6.86
CA LEU A 94 -1.26 4.86 -6.33
C LEU A 94 -1.47 3.88 -7.49
N ILE A 95 -0.73 2.79 -7.49
CA ILE A 95 -0.88 1.73 -8.48
C ILE A 95 -1.43 0.49 -7.76
N GLY A 96 -2.60 0.01 -8.16
CA GLY A 96 -3.13 -1.26 -7.66
C GLY A 96 -2.45 -2.44 -8.36
N GLY A 97 -1.83 -3.34 -7.60
CA GLY A 97 -1.38 -4.64 -8.10
C GLY A 97 -2.41 -5.72 -7.74
N ASN A 98 -3.15 -6.25 -8.70
CA ASN A 98 -4.17 -7.26 -8.40
C ASN A 98 -3.65 -8.68 -8.65
N TYR A 99 -4.32 -9.67 -8.07
CA TYR A 99 -4.07 -11.07 -8.39
C TYR A 99 -4.40 -11.34 -9.85
N PRO A 100 -3.64 -12.22 -10.54
CA PRO A 100 -4.00 -12.65 -11.87
C PRO A 100 -5.32 -13.43 -11.89
N ALA A 101 -6.00 -13.41 -13.03
CA ALA A 101 -7.29 -14.09 -13.18
C ALA A 101 -7.20 -15.60 -12.87
N GLU A 102 -6.08 -16.22 -13.19
CA GLU A 102 -5.80 -17.64 -12.95
C GLU A 102 -5.79 -17.97 -11.47
N LEU A 103 -5.27 -17.08 -10.61
CA LEU A 103 -5.32 -17.25 -9.15
C LEU A 103 -6.76 -17.12 -8.65
N PHE A 104 -7.50 -16.12 -9.12
CA PHE A 104 -8.91 -15.97 -8.71
C PHE A 104 -9.77 -17.18 -9.06
N ARG A 105 -9.50 -17.87 -10.19
CA ARG A 105 -10.22 -19.09 -10.59
C ARG A 105 -10.06 -20.24 -9.61
N GLN A 106 -9.08 -20.20 -8.72
CA GLN A 106 -8.86 -21.24 -7.71
C GLN A 106 -9.80 -21.16 -6.52
N PHE A 107 -10.59 -20.08 -6.40
CA PHE A 107 -11.53 -19.92 -5.31
C PHE A 107 -12.94 -20.43 -5.67
N ASP A 108 -13.63 -21.04 -4.71
CA ASP A 108 -14.99 -21.53 -4.86
C ASP A 108 -16.01 -20.42 -5.19
N PHE A 109 -15.69 -19.16 -4.86
CA PHE A 109 -16.52 -18.01 -5.17
C PHE A 109 -16.28 -17.44 -6.58
N ALA A 110 -15.40 -18.02 -7.38
CA ALA A 110 -15.04 -17.52 -8.73
C ALA A 110 -16.15 -17.85 -9.77
N THR A 111 -17.33 -17.26 -9.58
CA THR A 111 -18.43 -17.34 -10.54
C THR A 111 -18.09 -16.62 -11.84
N GLU A 112 -18.85 -16.87 -12.91
CA GLU A 112 -18.68 -16.16 -14.19
C GLU A 112 -18.83 -14.63 -14.02
N GLU A 113 -19.78 -14.18 -13.18
CA GLU A 113 -19.99 -12.77 -12.90
C GLU A 113 -18.77 -12.16 -12.16
N PHE A 114 -18.25 -12.88 -11.16
CA PHE A 114 -17.03 -12.45 -10.45
C PHE A 114 -15.84 -12.37 -11.42
N MET A 115 -15.64 -13.38 -12.27
CA MET A 115 -14.55 -13.39 -13.23
C MET A 115 -14.69 -12.29 -14.30
N ALA A 116 -15.92 -11.94 -14.69
CA ALA A 116 -16.17 -10.77 -15.55
C ALA A 116 -15.77 -9.46 -14.85
N SER A 117 -16.03 -9.33 -13.54
CA SER A 117 -15.59 -8.18 -12.75
C SER A 117 -14.07 -8.10 -12.63
N VAL A 118 -13.38 -9.24 -12.50
CA VAL A 118 -11.91 -9.30 -12.53
C VAL A 118 -11.37 -8.84 -13.88
N ALA A 119 -11.95 -9.30 -14.99
CA ALA A 119 -11.52 -8.88 -16.33
C ALA A 119 -11.68 -7.37 -16.58
N GLY A 120 -12.70 -6.73 -16.00
CA GLY A 120 -12.94 -5.29 -16.08
C GLY A 120 -12.21 -4.46 -15.01
N TRP A 121 -11.41 -5.07 -14.12
CA TRP A 121 -10.89 -4.40 -12.94
C TRP A 121 -9.93 -3.24 -13.25
N LEU A 122 -9.11 -3.36 -14.29
CA LEU A 122 -8.16 -2.29 -14.68
C LEU A 122 -8.88 -0.98 -15.06
N GLU A 123 -10.10 -1.09 -15.60
CA GLU A 123 -10.93 0.06 -15.92
C GLU A 123 -11.73 0.55 -14.70
N THR A 124 -12.28 -0.38 -13.92
CA THR A 124 -13.21 -0.06 -12.83
C THR A 124 -12.49 0.40 -11.55
N PHE A 125 -11.28 -0.08 -11.26
CA PHE A 125 -10.53 0.29 -10.06
C PHE A 125 -10.23 1.79 -9.98
N PRO A 126 -9.67 2.46 -11.01
CA PRO A 126 -9.48 3.91 -10.98
C PRO A 126 -10.79 4.69 -10.88
N GLN A 127 -11.87 4.20 -11.49
CA GLN A 127 -13.20 4.83 -11.40
C GLN A 127 -13.76 4.77 -9.98
N GLN A 128 -13.67 3.61 -9.31
CA GLN A 128 -14.07 3.44 -7.91
C GLN A 128 -13.21 4.29 -6.98
N ALA A 129 -11.92 4.37 -7.26
CA ALA A 129 -10.99 5.16 -6.46
C ALA A 129 -11.29 6.66 -6.52
N ALA A 130 -11.84 7.17 -7.61
CA ALA A 130 -12.24 8.56 -7.74
C ALA A 130 -13.29 8.99 -6.70
N ASP A 131 -14.10 8.07 -6.20
CA ASP A 131 -15.09 8.32 -5.13
C ASP A 131 -14.45 8.36 -3.72
N TRP A 132 -13.20 7.96 -3.58
CA TRP A 132 -12.55 7.82 -2.27
C TRP A 132 -11.80 9.07 -1.82
N CYS A 133 -11.49 9.95 -2.75
CA CYS A 133 -10.74 11.16 -2.47
C CYS A 133 -11.16 12.24 -3.48
N SER A 134 -11.44 13.45 -3.02
CA SER A 134 -12.02 14.52 -3.85
C SER A 134 -11.05 15.67 -4.15
N GLU A 135 -10.06 15.89 -3.29
CA GLU A 135 -9.12 17.02 -3.42
C GLU A 135 -7.71 16.57 -3.07
N ASP A 136 -6.71 17.06 -3.81
CA ASP A 136 -5.29 16.78 -3.60
C ASP A 136 -5.01 15.26 -3.49
N CYS A 137 -5.50 14.50 -4.46
CA CYS A 137 -5.45 13.05 -4.49
C CYS A 137 -4.37 12.54 -5.46
N ALA A 138 -3.72 11.44 -5.09
CA ALA A 138 -2.83 10.73 -6.00
C ALA A 138 -3.58 10.23 -7.24
N SER A 139 -2.89 10.19 -8.37
CA SER A 139 -3.39 9.50 -9.56
C SER A 139 -3.50 8.00 -9.29
N VAL A 140 -4.48 7.33 -9.94
CA VAL A 140 -4.71 5.89 -9.73
C VAL A 140 -4.66 5.13 -11.05
N SER A 141 -3.94 4.01 -11.03
CA SER A 141 -3.89 3.03 -12.12
C SER A 141 -3.76 1.62 -11.53
N GLY A 142 -3.66 0.59 -12.38
CA GLY A 142 -3.49 -0.78 -11.89
C GLY A 142 -2.85 -1.69 -12.91
N PHE A 143 -2.42 -2.87 -12.43
CA PHE A 143 -1.95 -4.00 -13.24
C PHE A 143 -2.30 -5.32 -12.54
N PHE A 144 -2.16 -6.43 -13.25
CA PHE A 144 -2.21 -7.76 -12.66
C PHE A 144 -0.79 -8.30 -12.47
N PHE A 145 -0.50 -8.89 -11.30
CA PHE A 145 0.78 -9.58 -11.10
C PHE A 145 0.92 -10.72 -12.12
N GLY A 146 2.11 -10.85 -12.71
CA GLY A 146 2.41 -11.72 -13.84
C GLY A 146 2.21 -11.04 -15.21
N ASP A 147 1.65 -9.83 -15.25
CA ASP A 147 1.45 -9.03 -16.49
C ASP A 147 1.78 -7.54 -16.22
N LEU A 148 2.98 -7.29 -15.68
CA LEU A 148 3.45 -5.94 -15.37
C LEU A 148 3.77 -5.16 -16.66
N PRO A 149 3.07 -4.04 -16.95
CA PRO A 149 3.35 -3.21 -18.11
C PRO A 149 4.77 -2.62 -18.09
N ALA A 150 5.45 -2.64 -19.24
CA ALA A 150 6.84 -2.19 -19.34
C ALA A 150 7.04 -0.71 -18.95
N GLU A 151 6.03 0.14 -19.17
CA GLU A 151 6.03 1.55 -18.77
C GLU A 151 6.06 1.78 -17.26
N LEU A 152 5.72 0.76 -16.47
CA LEU A 152 5.79 0.82 -15.01
C LEU A 152 7.15 0.37 -14.44
N HIS A 153 8.06 -0.19 -15.25
CA HIS A 153 9.37 -0.64 -14.79
C HIS A 153 10.18 0.50 -14.16
N GLY A 154 10.63 0.31 -12.92
CA GLY A 154 11.46 1.29 -12.20
C GLY A 154 10.76 2.60 -11.87
N THR A 155 9.43 2.62 -11.78
CA THR A 155 8.67 3.85 -11.51
C THR A 155 8.21 3.99 -10.05
N ALA A 156 8.05 2.88 -9.32
CA ALA A 156 7.53 2.91 -7.96
C ALA A 156 8.62 3.16 -6.90
N ASP A 157 8.28 3.95 -5.90
CA ASP A 157 9.11 4.18 -4.72
C ASP A 157 8.91 3.09 -3.66
N ALA A 158 7.69 2.53 -3.59
CA ALA A 158 7.36 1.45 -2.67
C ALA A 158 6.33 0.48 -3.26
N VAL A 159 6.41 -0.79 -2.83
CA VAL A 159 5.38 -1.83 -3.03
C VAL A 159 4.94 -2.31 -1.65
N LEU A 160 3.63 -2.35 -1.39
CA LEU A 160 3.06 -2.74 -0.10
C LEU A 160 2.16 -3.96 -0.25
N PHE A 161 2.53 -5.07 0.39
CA PHE A 161 1.67 -6.25 0.55
C PHE A 161 1.03 -6.22 1.94
N ILE A 162 -0.25 -5.85 2.01
CA ILE A 162 -0.98 -5.81 3.28
C ILE A 162 -1.96 -6.97 3.33
N ARG A 163 -1.53 -8.11 3.89
CA ARG A 163 -2.29 -9.36 4.00
C ARG A 163 -2.67 -9.98 2.64
N ALA A 164 -1.81 -9.79 1.65
CA ALA A 164 -2.06 -10.23 0.27
C ALA A 164 -1.25 -11.47 -0.14
N LEU A 165 -0.20 -11.87 0.62
CA LEU A 165 0.72 -12.91 0.17
C LEU A 165 0.19 -14.34 0.32
N HIS A 166 -0.64 -14.60 1.35
CA HIS A 166 -1.00 -15.98 1.74
C HIS A 166 -1.70 -16.77 0.64
N ASN A 167 -2.53 -16.13 -0.18
CA ASN A 167 -3.18 -16.84 -1.29
C ASN A 167 -2.21 -17.16 -2.43
N MET A 168 -1.28 -16.26 -2.74
CA MET A 168 -0.22 -16.53 -3.73
C MET A 168 0.67 -17.69 -3.27
N ALA A 169 1.12 -17.68 -2.01
CA ALA A 169 1.91 -18.73 -1.40
C ALA A 169 1.15 -20.07 -1.37
N ARG A 170 -0.13 -20.05 -0.98
CA ARG A 170 -1.01 -21.22 -0.97
C ARG A 170 -1.01 -21.94 -2.31
N PHE A 171 -1.40 -21.25 -3.36
CA PHE A 171 -1.58 -21.86 -4.67
C PHE A 171 -0.25 -22.23 -5.35
N GLN A 172 0.82 -21.48 -5.10
CA GLN A 172 2.17 -21.88 -5.51
C GLN A 172 2.62 -23.15 -4.79
N THR A 173 2.44 -23.28 -3.47
CA THR A 173 2.77 -24.49 -2.71
C THR A 173 1.94 -25.69 -3.16
N GLN A 174 0.71 -25.48 -3.62
CA GLN A 174 -0.15 -26.49 -4.20
C GLN A 174 0.24 -26.88 -5.64
N GLY A 175 1.22 -26.20 -6.25
CA GLY A 175 1.71 -26.48 -7.59
C GLY A 175 0.75 -26.01 -8.70
N VAL A 176 -0.05 -24.99 -8.44
CA VAL A 176 -0.97 -24.42 -9.45
C VAL A 176 -0.19 -23.56 -10.44
N ASP A 177 0.57 -22.58 -9.94
CA ASP A 177 1.44 -21.69 -10.71
C ASP A 177 2.36 -20.93 -9.75
N ASP A 178 3.40 -20.25 -10.28
CA ASP A 178 4.44 -19.53 -9.53
C ASP A 178 3.98 -18.12 -9.10
N PHE A 179 2.77 -17.99 -8.57
CA PHE A 179 2.12 -16.71 -8.28
C PHE A 179 2.89 -15.80 -7.31
N LEU A 180 3.50 -16.39 -6.28
CA LEU A 180 4.26 -15.63 -5.29
C LEU A 180 5.59 -15.14 -5.89
N ASP A 181 6.28 -15.99 -6.63
CA ASP A 181 7.54 -15.68 -7.29
C ASP A 181 7.32 -14.59 -8.36
N GLN A 182 6.26 -14.71 -9.16
CA GLN A 182 5.87 -13.69 -10.14
C GLN A 182 5.56 -12.34 -9.46
N ALA A 183 4.82 -12.35 -8.35
CA ALA A 183 4.50 -11.12 -7.63
C ALA A 183 5.74 -10.43 -7.04
N PHE A 184 6.70 -11.20 -6.53
CA PHE A 184 7.96 -10.61 -6.06
C PHE A 184 8.86 -10.15 -7.22
N ALA A 185 8.91 -10.88 -8.34
CA ALA A 185 9.64 -10.46 -9.54
C ALA A 185 9.09 -9.15 -10.13
N ASP A 186 7.77 -9.03 -10.23
CA ASP A 186 7.11 -7.80 -10.66
C ASP A 186 7.35 -6.65 -9.68
N SER A 187 7.28 -6.94 -8.38
CA SER A 187 7.59 -5.96 -7.33
C SER A 187 9.02 -5.46 -7.42
N TYR A 188 9.96 -6.35 -7.69
CA TYR A 188 11.36 -5.97 -7.93
C TYR A 188 11.50 -5.12 -9.20
N THR A 189 10.81 -5.48 -10.26
CA THR A 189 10.88 -4.81 -11.56
C THR A 189 10.25 -3.42 -11.52
N VAL A 190 9.09 -3.25 -10.88
CA VAL A 190 8.39 -1.95 -10.79
C VAL A 190 9.11 -0.96 -9.90
N LEU A 191 9.85 -1.44 -8.89
CA LEU A 191 10.56 -0.57 -7.96
C LEU A 191 11.76 0.12 -8.59
N LYS A 192 11.95 1.38 -8.25
CA LYS A 192 13.22 2.11 -8.46
C LYS A 192 14.36 1.43 -7.69
N PRO A 193 15.62 1.56 -8.13
CA PRO A 193 16.76 1.23 -7.28
C PRO A 193 16.66 1.94 -5.92
N GLY A 194 16.85 1.21 -4.82
CA GLY A 194 16.66 1.72 -3.45
C GLY A 194 15.19 1.77 -3.00
N GLY A 195 14.23 1.35 -3.82
CA GLY A 195 12.81 1.30 -3.46
C GLY A 195 12.49 0.30 -2.35
N VAL A 196 11.36 0.50 -1.68
CA VAL A 196 10.94 -0.27 -0.50
C VAL A 196 9.92 -1.34 -0.89
N LEU A 197 10.13 -2.58 -0.43
CA LEU A 197 9.08 -3.59 -0.32
C LEU A 197 8.64 -3.69 1.13
N GLY A 198 7.39 -3.32 1.41
CA GLY A 198 6.75 -3.40 2.73
C GLY A 198 5.74 -4.53 2.80
N ILE A 199 5.86 -5.38 3.81
CA ILE A 199 4.98 -6.54 3.99
C ILE A 199 4.35 -6.51 5.37
N VAL A 200 3.01 -6.58 5.42
CA VAL A 200 2.25 -6.92 6.63
C VAL A 200 1.47 -8.19 6.34
N GLN A 201 1.79 -9.30 7.01
CA GLN A 201 1.20 -10.60 6.72
C GLN A 201 0.84 -11.33 8.02
N HIS A 202 -0.27 -12.09 8.02
CA HIS A 202 -0.64 -12.97 9.13
C HIS A 202 0.47 -13.95 9.43
N GLU A 203 0.95 -13.92 10.66
CA GLU A 203 2.14 -14.64 11.10
C GLU A 203 1.79 -15.94 11.79
N ALA A 204 2.29 -17.04 11.25
CA ALA A 204 2.25 -18.35 11.89
C ALA A 204 3.26 -18.42 13.05
N PRO A 205 2.98 -19.16 14.13
CA PRO A 205 4.00 -19.52 15.11
C PRO A 205 5.22 -20.16 14.44
N ALA A 206 6.42 -19.86 14.93
CA ALA A 206 7.67 -20.34 14.30
C ALA A 206 7.76 -21.88 14.29
N ASP A 207 7.18 -22.55 15.31
CA ASP A 207 7.11 -23.99 15.47
C ASP A 207 5.89 -24.65 14.78
N ALA A 208 5.04 -23.88 14.11
CA ALA A 208 3.91 -24.40 13.37
C ALA A 208 4.36 -25.38 12.27
N VAL A 209 3.52 -26.34 11.93
CA VAL A 209 3.76 -27.29 10.83
C VAL A 209 3.75 -26.54 9.50
N ASP A 210 4.77 -26.73 8.66
CA ASP A 210 4.91 -26.01 7.38
C ASP A 210 3.68 -26.18 6.48
N ALA A 211 3.10 -27.37 6.40
CA ALA A 211 1.91 -27.64 5.60
C ALA A 211 0.70 -26.80 6.01
N TRP A 212 0.55 -26.48 7.31
CA TRP A 212 -0.52 -25.59 7.79
C TRP A 212 -0.18 -24.11 7.54
N ALA A 213 1.10 -23.74 7.69
CA ALA A 213 1.60 -22.38 7.51
C ALA A 213 1.89 -22.02 6.04
N ALA A 214 1.35 -22.78 5.09
CA ALA A 214 1.56 -22.61 3.64
C ALA A 214 0.59 -21.59 2.99
N GLY A 215 -0.25 -20.91 3.77
CA GLY A 215 -1.17 -19.86 3.31
C GLY A 215 -2.64 -20.29 3.22
N ASP A 216 -2.96 -21.58 3.23
CA ASP A 216 -4.34 -22.06 3.18
C ASP A 216 -5.15 -21.60 4.42
N ALA A 217 -4.55 -21.66 5.59
CA ALA A 217 -5.12 -21.12 6.82
C ALA A 217 -5.01 -19.59 6.94
N GLY A 218 -4.43 -18.91 5.95
CA GLY A 218 -4.17 -17.47 5.92
C GLY A 218 -2.83 -17.06 6.54
N TYR A 219 -2.16 -17.96 7.27
CA TYR A 219 -0.92 -17.70 7.98
C TYR A 219 0.30 -18.15 7.18
N LEU A 220 1.41 -17.37 7.30
CA LEU A 220 2.72 -17.71 6.77
C LEU A 220 3.78 -17.58 7.87
N LYS A 221 4.84 -18.37 7.82
CA LYS A 221 5.99 -18.19 8.70
C LYS A 221 6.82 -16.98 8.27
N ARG A 222 7.35 -16.24 9.24
CA ARG A 222 8.22 -15.08 9.02
C ARG A 222 9.44 -15.45 8.16
N ASP A 223 10.14 -16.50 8.51
CA ASP A 223 11.35 -16.94 7.80
C ASP A 223 11.05 -17.35 6.34
N PHE A 224 9.89 -17.96 6.09
CA PHE A 224 9.44 -18.26 4.72
C PHE A 224 9.28 -16.98 3.91
N VAL A 225 8.59 -15.96 4.43
CA VAL A 225 8.38 -14.70 3.71
C VAL A 225 9.69 -13.97 3.46
N ILE A 226 10.60 -13.96 4.44
CA ILE A 226 11.94 -13.38 4.27
C ILE A 226 12.70 -14.09 3.16
N ALA A 227 12.77 -15.43 3.21
CA ALA A 227 13.48 -16.22 2.21
C ALA A 227 12.95 -16.03 0.79
N GLN A 228 11.62 -15.91 0.62
CA GLN A 228 11.01 -15.68 -0.69
C GLN A 228 11.34 -14.28 -1.24
N ALA A 229 11.32 -13.26 -0.41
CA ALA A 229 11.69 -11.91 -0.81
C ALA A 229 13.18 -11.81 -1.16
N GLU A 230 14.05 -12.44 -0.37
CA GLU A 230 15.50 -12.49 -0.64
C GLU A 230 15.81 -13.28 -1.92
N ALA A 231 15.10 -14.37 -2.18
CA ALA A 231 15.26 -15.15 -3.43
C ALA A 231 14.89 -14.31 -4.68
N ALA A 232 13.98 -13.33 -4.54
CA ALA A 232 13.65 -12.39 -5.61
C ALA A 232 14.64 -11.20 -5.72
N GLY A 233 15.72 -11.18 -4.91
CA GLY A 233 16.79 -10.19 -4.96
C GLY A 233 16.61 -8.99 -4.00
N PHE A 234 15.61 -9.01 -3.13
CA PHE A 234 15.46 -8.00 -2.10
C PHE A 234 16.43 -8.21 -0.94
N GLU A 235 16.88 -7.12 -0.32
CA GLU A 235 17.65 -7.15 0.91
C GLU A 235 16.72 -6.90 2.11
N PHE A 236 16.73 -7.82 3.11
CA PHE A 236 15.99 -7.59 4.35
C PHE A 236 16.59 -6.41 5.12
N GLU A 237 15.77 -5.40 5.43
CA GLU A 237 16.21 -4.16 6.10
C GLU A 237 15.84 -4.16 7.59
N ALA A 238 14.57 -4.46 7.89
CA ALA A 238 14.07 -4.39 9.26
C ALA A 238 12.75 -5.16 9.46
N SER A 239 12.45 -5.50 10.70
CA SER A 239 11.12 -5.95 11.15
C SER A 239 10.58 -5.08 12.26
N SER A 240 9.25 -5.12 12.46
CA SER A 240 8.58 -4.41 13.54
C SER A 240 7.42 -5.20 14.10
N GLU A 241 7.16 -5.02 15.39
CA GLU A 241 6.01 -5.62 16.08
C GLU A 241 4.77 -4.67 16.09
N ILE A 242 4.76 -3.63 15.26
CA ILE A 242 3.66 -2.63 15.16
C ILE A 242 2.30 -3.31 14.98
N ASN A 243 2.23 -4.37 14.19
CA ASN A 243 1.00 -5.09 13.88
C ASN A 243 0.91 -6.45 14.61
N ALA A 244 1.73 -6.68 15.60
CA ALA A 244 1.66 -7.89 16.41
C ALA A 244 0.42 -7.89 17.32
N ASN A 245 -0.20 -9.06 17.43
CA ASN A 245 -1.27 -9.32 18.40
C ASN A 245 -0.99 -10.63 19.15
N PRO A 246 -0.37 -10.57 20.35
CA PRO A 246 -0.02 -11.76 21.10
C PRO A 246 -1.24 -12.55 21.62
N ALA A 247 -2.44 -11.99 21.53
CA ALA A 247 -3.67 -12.74 21.87
C ALA A 247 -4.08 -13.73 20.76
N ASP A 248 -3.59 -13.53 19.51
CA ASP A 248 -3.80 -14.51 18.45
C ASP A 248 -2.75 -15.62 18.55
N GLN A 249 -3.17 -16.75 19.13
CA GLN A 249 -2.36 -17.96 19.28
C GLN A 249 -3.02 -19.12 18.56
N PRO A 250 -2.89 -19.19 17.22
CA PRO A 250 -3.54 -20.21 16.42
C PRO A 250 -2.89 -21.58 16.62
N THR A 251 -3.72 -22.61 16.52
CA THR A 251 -3.31 -24.00 16.39
C THR A 251 -3.44 -24.47 14.92
N SER A 252 -3.00 -25.68 14.61
CA SER A 252 -3.16 -26.27 13.28
C SER A 252 -4.61 -26.56 12.88
N ALA A 253 -5.57 -26.39 13.78
CA ALA A 253 -7.01 -26.49 13.50
C ALA A 253 -7.65 -25.14 13.14
N ASP A 254 -6.93 -24.05 13.32
CA ASP A 254 -7.46 -22.69 13.15
C ASP A 254 -7.18 -22.14 11.74
N ILE A 255 -8.09 -21.25 11.31
CA ILE A 255 -7.88 -20.39 10.14
C ILE A 255 -7.98 -18.92 10.56
N VAL A 256 -7.30 -18.04 9.84
CA VAL A 256 -7.25 -16.61 10.19
C VAL A 256 -8.63 -15.95 10.18
N TRP A 257 -9.51 -16.39 9.32
CA TRP A 257 -10.87 -15.85 9.18
C TRP A 257 -11.81 -16.16 10.37
N ARG A 258 -11.36 -16.97 11.36
CA ARG A 258 -12.06 -17.10 12.66
C ARG A 258 -12.07 -15.79 13.45
N LEU A 259 -11.10 -14.90 13.17
CA LEU A 259 -10.92 -13.61 13.86
C LEU A 259 -11.64 -12.46 13.17
N ALA A 260 -11.71 -11.33 13.88
CA ALA A 260 -12.21 -10.08 13.33
C ALA A 260 -11.36 -9.65 12.10
N PRO A 261 -11.99 -9.04 11.09
CA PRO A 261 -13.40 -8.64 10.99
C PRO A 261 -14.31 -9.74 10.47
N SER A 262 -13.75 -10.85 10.00
CA SER A 262 -14.50 -11.90 9.30
C SER A 262 -15.42 -12.68 10.25
N LEU A 263 -14.85 -13.20 11.34
CA LEU A 263 -15.56 -14.07 12.30
C LEU A 263 -16.33 -15.21 11.61
N ALA A 264 -15.77 -15.74 10.50
CA ALA A 264 -16.48 -16.61 9.57
C ALA A 264 -16.77 -18.01 10.10
N THR A 265 -16.10 -18.41 11.19
CA THR A 265 -16.25 -19.77 11.77
C THR A 265 -17.26 -19.84 12.92
N THR A 266 -17.92 -18.72 13.22
CA THR A 266 -18.82 -18.61 14.39
C THR A 266 -20.14 -17.94 14.03
N GLU A 267 -21.22 -18.32 14.68
CA GLU A 267 -22.55 -17.74 14.49
C GLU A 267 -22.73 -16.48 15.34
N GLU A 268 -23.53 -15.52 14.87
CA GLU A 268 -23.87 -14.31 15.61
C GLU A 268 -24.57 -14.62 16.93
N GLY A 269 -24.20 -13.87 18.00
CA GLY A 269 -24.80 -14.00 19.32
C GLY A 269 -24.31 -15.21 20.12
N THR A 270 -23.28 -15.92 19.65
CA THR A 270 -22.70 -17.05 20.40
C THR A 270 -21.50 -16.60 21.26
N PRO A 271 -21.27 -17.27 22.42
CA PRO A 271 -20.10 -17.04 23.26
C PRO A 271 -18.77 -17.27 22.51
N GLU A 272 -18.75 -18.20 21.56
CA GLU A 272 -17.59 -18.50 20.71
C GLU A 272 -17.25 -17.31 19.82
N ARG A 273 -18.26 -16.66 19.24
CA ARG A 273 -18.05 -15.44 18.44
C ARG A 273 -17.54 -14.28 19.28
N GLU A 274 -18.08 -14.11 20.49
CA GLU A 274 -17.60 -13.09 21.42
C GLU A 274 -16.14 -13.35 21.82
N ALA A 275 -15.76 -14.60 22.06
CA ALA A 275 -14.37 -14.98 22.35
C ALA A 275 -13.44 -14.70 21.17
N MET A 276 -13.82 -15.01 19.93
CA MET A 276 -13.04 -14.71 18.74
C MET A 276 -12.93 -13.20 18.51
N ALA A 277 -14.02 -12.46 18.71
CA ALA A 277 -14.03 -11.00 18.60
C ALA A 277 -13.12 -10.34 19.65
N ALA A 278 -13.05 -10.89 20.86
CA ALA A 278 -12.20 -10.39 21.95
C ALA A 278 -10.70 -10.55 21.67
N ILE A 279 -10.30 -11.53 20.86
CA ILE A 279 -8.90 -11.64 20.37
C ILE A 279 -8.55 -10.45 19.47
N GLY A 280 -9.50 -9.95 18.69
CA GLY A 280 -9.29 -8.88 17.73
C GLY A 280 -8.85 -9.39 16.35
N GLU A 281 -8.08 -8.58 15.62
CA GLU A 281 -7.47 -9.02 14.35
C GLU A 281 -6.24 -9.90 14.63
N SER A 282 -5.82 -10.69 13.64
CA SER A 282 -4.70 -11.64 13.75
C SER A 282 -3.38 -11.02 14.15
N ASN A 283 -2.48 -11.85 14.70
CA ASN A 283 -1.05 -11.52 14.78
C ASN A 283 -0.47 -11.35 13.38
N ARG A 284 0.35 -10.30 13.16
CA ARG A 284 0.95 -10.00 11.87
C ARG A 284 2.39 -9.58 12.00
N MET A 285 3.25 -10.22 11.23
CA MET A 285 4.60 -9.73 10.96
C MET A 285 4.53 -8.41 10.17
N THR A 286 5.47 -7.51 10.41
CA THR A 286 5.70 -6.31 9.62
C THR A 286 7.16 -6.29 9.21
N LEU A 287 7.41 -6.46 7.91
CA LEU A 287 8.75 -6.66 7.34
C LEU A 287 9.03 -5.59 6.31
N LYS A 288 10.24 -5.06 6.32
CA LYS A 288 10.73 -4.07 5.37
C LYS A 288 11.95 -4.61 4.65
N PHE A 289 11.92 -4.51 3.33
CA PHE A 289 13.01 -4.88 2.45
C PHE A 289 13.36 -3.71 1.54
N ARG A 290 14.54 -3.80 0.95
CA ARG A 290 15.06 -2.83 0.00
C ARG A 290 15.45 -3.51 -1.31
N LYS A 291 15.05 -2.91 -2.45
CA LYS A 291 15.71 -3.21 -3.71
C LYS A 291 17.10 -2.57 -3.68
N PRO A 292 18.20 -3.31 -3.94
CA PRO A 292 19.54 -2.72 -3.98
C PRO A 292 19.60 -1.46 -4.86
N ALA A 293 20.33 -0.45 -4.41
CA ALA A 293 20.49 0.80 -5.16
C ALA A 293 21.34 0.63 -6.43
N PHE A 294 22.21 -0.38 -6.40
CA PHE A 294 23.05 -0.76 -7.54
C PHE A 294 22.91 -2.28 -7.73
N ALA A 295 22.72 -2.74 -8.96
CA ALA A 295 22.94 -4.13 -9.26
C ALA A 295 24.41 -4.43 -8.89
N ALA A 296 24.66 -5.50 -8.12
CA ALA A 296 26.04 -5.98 -7.98
C ALA A 296 26.52 -6.31 -9.40
N ASP A 297 27.56 -5.61 -9.84
CA ASP A 297 28.21 -5.94 -11.10
C ASP A 297 28.70 -7.41 -10.99
N GLU A 298 28.07 -8.32 -11.75
CA GLU A 298 28.54 -9.68 -11.95
C GLU A 298 29.77 -9.68 -12.91
#